data_b9bb6cf78adde3d1fd9745a27ac385e7
#
_entry.id   b9bb6cf78adde3d1fd9745a27ac385e7
#
_cell.length_a   1.000
_cell.length_b   1.000
_cell.length_c   1.000
_cell.angle_alpha   90.00
_cell.angle_beta   90.00
_cell.angle_gamma   90.00
#
_symmetry.space_group_name_H-M   'P 1'
#
loop_
_entity.id
_entity.type
_entity.pdbx_description
1 polymer ?
#
loop_
_entity_poly.entity_id
_entity_poly.type
_entity_poly.pdbx_seq_one_letter_code
_entity_poly.pdbx_strand_id
1 'polypeptide(L)'
;MPPLSLSRSASALALAFGLLGPVPAAAQGAPALSAAGALGSSVLAGRLDAWYESTSRRTAGKWGIAVADEQGRMLWGVNAAEPLVPASTVKLFTTGFARSVLGGTARRSTRVIGTGGLDAESGAWVGTWALELNGDPTLERAQGSGPTLYDLALQLASSGIRKLSGPLEVQSANGPATATYPAAWSSRHRGRLFAPPVGPLTLHENIVWITVRPGAKVGHRARLIETAPEGITSLVTVTATTKSGRRSRLRLSRRKDGGWIVGGTIGVRASSRRLTAVASDPKVVLNAVWGSALARAGISWNRTPTASEFEGEPQILAEVASAPLDSLASEINRRSLNLGAELLLQWAGGRDKATERLTQHVLDVIGPSNGLYLADGSGLSYDDRVAPSAFISYLAKFPATAAGLNFPQLLPANGTGTLRRLNTGFPGEGVVRAKTGTLGQVSTVVGYLGTQNGVILVSLMYNGPRPWAARQAQWKLFRELGADGVVIPTDSVAAPPVQLGGDDDGRPAWGGDTLTVVDTAGTH
;
A
#
# COMPACT_ATOMS: atom_id res chain seq x y z
N MET A 1 -62.97 -28.63 21.37
CA MET A 1 -64.25 -28.04 20.93
C MET A 1 -63.99 -27.21 19.71
N PRO A 2 -64.81 -27.31 18.71
CA PRO A 2 -64.48 -27.12 17.31
C PRO A 2 -64.87 -25.72 16.75
N PRO A 3 -64.91 -25.60 15.44
CA PRO A 3 -64.47 -24.43 14.63
C PRO A 3 -65.65 -23.63 14.06
N LEU A 4 -65.39 -22.53 13.40
CA LEU A 4 -66.29 -21.86 12.44
C LEU A 4 -65.43 -21.21 11.37
N SER A 5 -65.37 -21.60 10.19
CA SER A 5 -66.10 -21.74 8.93
C SER A 5 -66.78 -20.46 8.42
N LEU A 6 -66.59 -20.26 7.07
CA LEU A 6 -67.37 -19.52 6.08
C LEU A 6 -67.00 -18.04 5.90
N SER A 7 -66.93 -17.48 4.71
CA SER A 7 -67.48 -17.87 3.40
C SER A 7 -66.83 -17.08 2.24
N ARG A 8 -66.90 -17.65 1.07
CA ARG A 8 -66.59 -17.16 -0.28
C ARG A 8 -67.39 -15.91 -0.67
N SER A 9 -66.80 -15.06 -1.45
CA SER A 9 -67.55 -14.41 -2.55
C SER A 9 -66.61 -14.21 -3.74
N ALA A 10 -66.94 -14.85 -4.81
CA ALA A 10 -66.37 -14.70 -6.15
C ALA A 10 -67.04 -13.50 -6.82
N SER A 11 -66.27 -12.70 -7.52
CA SER A 11 -66.77 -11.84 -8.58
C SER A 11 -65.83 -11.93 -9.76
N ALA A 12 -66.32 -12.57 -10.79
CA ALA A 12 -65.74 -12.66 -12.12
C ALA A 12 -65.94 -11.32 -12.82
N LEU A 13 -64.88 -10.80 -13.42
CA LEU A 13 -64.98 -9.80 -14.47
C LEU A 13 -64.12 -10.26 -15.64
N ALA A 14 -64.79 -10.71 -16.70
CA ALA A 14 -64.16 -11.03 -17.97
C ALA A 14 -63.93 -9.74 -18.74
N LEU A 15 -62.72 -9.57 -19.31
CA LEU A 15 -62.48 -8.59 -20.37
C LEU A 15 -61.37 -9.03 -21.31
N ALA A 16 -61.80 -9.30 -22.49
CA ALA A 16 -61.20 -9.16 -23.84
C ALA A 16 -59.68 -9.45 -24.01
N PHE A 17 -59.42 -10.57 -24.65
CA PHE A 17 -58.18 -10.87 -25.38
C PHE A 17 -58.03 -9.93 -26.61
N GLY A 18 -57.03 -9.04 -26.50
CA GLY A 18 -56.46 -8.38 -27.67
C GLY A 18 -55.16 -9.08 -28.06
N LEU A 19 -55.16 -9.78 -29.19
CA LEU A 19 -54.00 -10.36 -29.83
C LEU A 19 -53.04 -9.24 -30.28
N LEU A 20 -51.97 -8.99 -29.52
CA LEU A 20 -50.78 -8.28 -30.03
C LEU A 20 -49.71 -9.33 -30.33
N GLY A 21 -49.39 -9.51 -31.60
CA GLY A 21 -48.31 -10.38 -32.07
C GLY A 21 -46.93 -9.94 -31.53
N PRO A 22 -45.94 -10.86 -31.53
CA PRO A 22 -44.61 -10.56 -31.03
C PRO A 22 -43.94 -9.48 -31.89
N VAL A 23 -43.60 -8.34 -31.29
CA VAL A 23 -42.69 -7.37 -31.89
C VAL A 23 -41.32 -8.01 -31.92
N PRO A 24 -40.63 -8.12 -33.06
CA PRO A 24 -39.25 -8.61 -33.07
C PRO A 24 -38.38 -7.65 -32.26
N ALA A 25 -37.68 -8.18 -31.27
CA ALA A 25 -36.62 -7.46 -30.57
C ALA A 25 -35.57 -7.06 -31.61
N ALA A 26 -35.54 -5.78 -31.97
CA ALA A 26 -34.44 -5.23 -32.74
C ALA A 26 -33.18 -5.45 -31.92
N ALA A 27 -32.29 -6.31 -32.40
CA ALA A 27 -30.93 -6.40 -31.91
C ALA A 27 -30.33 -4.98 -31.98
N GLN A 28 -30.14 -4.33 -30.85
CA GLN A 28 -29.37 -3.11 -30.78
C GLN A 28 -27.94 -3.50 -31.16
N GLY A 29 -27.61 -3.33 -32.42
CA GLY A 29 -26.26 -3.45 -32.94
C GLY A 29 -25.38 -2.47 -32.15
N ALA A 30 -24.27 -2.97 -31.62
CA ALA A 30 -23.23 -2.11 -31.03
C ALA A 30 -22.96 -0.96 -32.02
N PRO A 31 -22.82 0.29 -31.56
CA PRO A 31 -22.56 1.41 -32.46
C PRO A 31 -21.27 1.13 -33.24
N ALA A 32 -21.40 1.09 -34.59
CA ALA A 32 -20.24 0.96 -35.47
C ALA A 32 -19.30 2.15 -35.19
N LEU A 33 -18.02 1.86 -35.02
CA LEU A 33 -16.99 2.89 -34.94
C LEU A 33 -17.14 3.84 -36.13
N SER A 34 -17.09 5.14 -35.90
CA SER A 34 -17.02 6.11 -36.99
C SER A 34 -15.80 5.79 -37.88
N ALA A 35 -15.84 6.04 -39.18
CA ALA A 35 -14.72 5.78 -40.09
C ALA A 35 -13.40 6.42 -39.59
N ALA A 36 -13.46 7.57 -38.96
CA ALA A 36 -12.31 8.23 -38.30
C ALA A 36 -11.76 7.44 -37.11
N GLY A 37 -12.64 6.84 -36.30
CA GLY A 37 -12.24 5.98 -35.17
C GLY A 37 -11.61 4.65 -35.67
N ALA A 38 -12.09 4.08 -36.77
CA ALA A 38 -11.53 2.87 -37.35
C ALA A 38 -10.13 3.12 -37.98
N LEU A 39 -9.91 4.26 -38.62
CA LEU A 39 -8.60 4.67 -39.17
C LEU A 39 -7.60 4.95 -38.05
N GLY A 40 -8.00 5.65 -36.97
CA GLY A 40 -7.17 5.88 -35.81
C GLY A 40 -6.76 4.58 -35.12
N SER A 41 -7.65 3.61 -35.05
CA SER A 41 -7.38 2.28 -34.48
C SER A 41 -6.36 1.48 -35.30
N SER A 42 -6.41 1.53 -36.63
CA SER A 42 -5.46 0.83 -37.50
C SER A 42 -4.05 1.43 -37.44
N VAL A 43 -3.93 2.75 -37.35
CA VAL A 43 -2.64 3.43 -37.18
C VAL A 43 -2.01 3.08 -35.81
N LEU A 44 -2.81 3.07 -34.73
CA LEU A 44 -2.34 2.65 -33.42
C LEU A 44 -1.87 1.20 -33.43
N ALA A 45 -2.64 0.29 -34.02
CA ALA A 45 -2.26 -1.12 -34.13
C ALA A 45 -0.92 -1.29 -34.86
N GLY A 46 -0.71 -0.64 -36.00
CA GLY A 46 0.56 -0.69 -36.72
C GLY A 46 1.76 -0.17 -35.93
N ARG A 47 1.58 0.89 -35.12
CA ARG A 47 2.62 1.40 -34.20
C ARG A 47 2.95 0.38 -33.11
N LEU A 48 1.94 -0.27 -32.55
CA LEU A 48 2.10 -1.30 -31.53
C LEU A 48 2.77 -2.56 -32.08
N ASP A 49 2.44 -2.98 -33.30
CA ASP A 49 3.10 -4.10 -33.99
C ASP A 49 4.59 -3.83 -34.18
N ALA A 50 4.96 -2.68 -34.75
CA ALA A 50 6.35 -2.29 -34.95
C ALA A 50 7.14 -2.20 -33.62
N TRP A 51 6.52 -1.63 -32.60
CA TRP A 51 7.11 -1.58 -31.25
C TRP A 51 7.31 -2.99 -30.68
N TYR A 52 6.31 -3.86 -30.76
CA TYR A 52 6.39 -5.23 -30.25
C TYR A 52 7.43 -6.07 -30.96
N GLU A 53 7.50 -6.05 -32.28
CA GLU A 53 8.53 -6.74 -33.06
C GLU A 53 9.94 -6.32 -32.67
N SER A 54 10.18 -5.01 -32.55
CA SER A 54 11.48 -4.50 -32.14
C SER A 54 11.84 -4.83 -30.70
N THR A 55 10.84 -4.93 -29.84
CA THR A 55 11.00 -5.20 -28.41
C THR A 55 11.20 -6.68 -28.12
N SER A 56 10.37 -7.56 -28.70
CA SER A 56 10.41 -9.01 -28.49
C SER A 56 11.75 -9.61 -28.92
N ARG A 57 12.35 -9.11 -30.01
CA ARG A 57 13.71 -9.52 -30.45
C ARG A 57 14.80 -9.21 -29.43
N ARG A 58 14.64 -8.19 -28.57
CA ARG A 58 15.62 -7.75 -27.57
C ARG A 58 15.36 -8.27 -26.17
N THR A 59 14.15 -8.73 -25.92
CA THR A 59 13.71 -9.23 -24.61
C THR A 59 13.28 -10.68 -24.75
N ALA A 60 14.17 -11.62 -24.42
CA ALA A 60 13.83 -13.03 -24.34
C ALA A 60 12.93 -13.24 -23.14
N GLY A 61 11.68 -13.61 -23.36
CA GLY A 61 10.68 -13.81 -22.29
C GLY A 61 9.27 -13.68 -22.82
N LYS A 62 8.30 -13.84 -21.95
CA LYS A 62 6.89 -13.82 -22.29
C LYS A 62 6.31 -12.44 -22.11
N TRP A 63 5.68 -11.93 -23.14
CA TRP A 63 4.85 -10.74 -23.10
C TRP A 63 3.37 -11.13 -23.07
N GLY A 64 2.62 -10.48 -22.20
CA GLY A 64 1.18 -10.42 -22.19
C GLY A 64 0.78 -8.95 -22.28
N ILE A 65 0.04 -8.59 -23.31
CA ILE A 65 -0.28 -7.19 -23.59
C ILE A 65 -1.75 -7.08 -23.97
N ALA A 66 -2.40 -6.07 -23.43
CA ALA A 66 -3.74 -5.67 -23.80
C ALA A 66 -3.79 -4.15 -23.88
N VAL A 67 -4.29 -3.62 -24.98
CA VAL A 67 -4.56 -2.20 -25.20
C VAL A 67 -6.01 -2.07 -25.64
N ALA A 68 -6.76 -1.20 -24.97
CA ALA A 68 -8.18 -1.02 -25.22
C ALA A 68 -8.55 0.46 -25.21
N ASP A 69 -9.71 0.79 -25.72
CA ASP A 69 -10.30 2.10 -25.52
C ASP A 69 -10.81 2.28 -24.07
N GLU A 70 -11.29 3.47 -23.75
CA GLU A 70 -11.77 3.81 -22.41
C GLU A 70 -12.96 2.95 -21.95
N GLN A 71 -13.73 2.38 -22.89
CA GLN A 71 -14.83 1.45 -22.62
C GLN A 71 -14.38 0.00 -22.47
N GLY A 72 -13.07 -0.27 -22.58
CA GLY A 72 -12.51 -1.62 -22.46
C GLY A 72 -12.61 -2.47 -23.73
N ARG A 73 -13.01 -1.89 -24.88
CA ARG A 73 -13.01 -2.61 -26.16
C ARG A 73 -11.57 -2.76 -26.64
N MET A 74 -11.16 -4.00 -26.87
CA MET A 74 -9.79 -4.31 -27.30
C MET A 74 -9.45 -3.65 -28.64
N LEU A 75 -8.36 -2.89 -28.65
CA LEU A 75 -7.78 -2.28 -29.85
C LEU A 75 -6.61 -3.11 -30.37
N TRP A 76 -5.84 -3.72 -29.47
CA TRP A 76 -4.67 -4.52 -29.82
C TRP A 76 -4.24 -5.40 -28.64
N GLY A 77 -3.56 -6.53 -28.91
CA GLY A 77 -3.05 -7.38 -27.84
C GLY A 77 -2.14 -8.51 -28.30
N VAL A 78 -1.33 -8.99 -27.35
CA VAL A 78 -0.47 -10.18 -27.48
C VAL A 78 -0.66 -11.01 -26.21
N ASN A 79 -1.05 -12.28 -26.34
CA ASN A 79 -1.33 -13.16 -25.21
C ASN A 79 -2.24 -12.49 -24.16
N ALA A 80 -3.22 -11.71 -24.60
CA ALA A 80 -4.01 -10.83 -23.72
C ALA A 80 -4.85 -11.60 -22.69
N ALA A 81 -5.25 -12.84 -23.01
CA ALA A 81 -6.01 -13.70 -22.10
C ALA A 81 -5.13 -14.64 -21.26
N GLU A 82 -3.81 -14.59 -21.43
CA GLU A 82 -2.91 -15.51 -20.75
C GLU A 82 -2.50 -14.98 -19.37
N PRO A 83 -2.71 -15.75 -18.28
CA PRO A 83 -2.31 -15.33 -16.93
C PRO A 83 -0.79 -15.28 -16.77
N LEU A 84 -0.28 -14.14 -16.33
CA LEU A 84 1.13 -13.89 -16.03
C LEU A 84 1.29 -13.42 -14.60
N VAL A 85 2.52 -13.44 -14.10
CA VAL A 85 2.87 -12.86 -12.78
C VAL A 85 2.75 -11.33 -12.88
N PRO A 86 1.83 -10.70 -12.13
CA PRO A 86 1.51 -9.28 -12.25
C PRO A 86 2.48 -8.38 -11.46
N ALA A 87 3.17 -8.93 -10.47
CA ALA A 87 3.89 -8.14 -9.47
C ALA A 87 2.98 -7.05 -8.85
N SER A 88 3.53 -5.93 -8.40
CA SER A 88 2.79 -4.88 -7.68
C SER A 88 1.63 -4.23 -8.43
N THR A 89 1.29 -4.64 -9.66
CA THR A 89 0.04 -4.20 -10.30
C THR A 89 -1.20 -4.81 -9.64
N VAL A 90 -1.08 -5.88 -8.84
CA VAL A 90 -2.14 -6.38 -7.93
C VAL A 90 -2.72 -5.28 -7.05
N LYS A 91 -1.90 -4.30 -6.66
CA LYS A 91 -2.34 -3.17 -5.81
C LYS A 91 -3.50 -2.35 -6.40
N LEU A 92 -3.69 -2.39 -7.72
CA LEU A 92 -4.90 -1.83 -8.35
C LEU A 92 -6.16 -2.49 -7.78
N PHE A 93 -6.17 -3.81 -7.74
CA PHE A 93 -7.29 -4.58 -7.21
C PHE A 93 -7.44 -4.38 -5.70
N THR A 94 -6.34 -4.42 -4.97
CA THR A 94 -6.35 -4.28 -3.50
C THR A 94 -6.86 -2.91 -3.05
N THR A 95 -6.43 -1.83 -3.72
CA THR A 95 -6.90 -0.47 -3.38
C THR A 95 -8.35 -0.26 -3.78
N GLY A 96 -8.78 -0.82 -4.92
CA GLY A 96 -10.18 -0.80 -5.33
C GLY A 96 -11.08 -1.62 -4.38
N PHE A 97 -10.65 -2.83 -4.01
CA PHE A 97 -11.35 -3.67 -3.05
C PHE A 97 -11.53 -2.99 -1.69
N ALA A 98 -10.45 -2.46 -1.14
CA ALA A 98 -10.52 -1.75 0.14
C ALA A 98 -11.49 -0.56 0.07
N ARG A 99 -11.48 0.18 -1.03
CA ARG A 99 -12.39 1.30 -1.25
C ARG A 99 -13.84 0.85 -1.40
N SER A 100 -14.09 -0.28 -2.05
CA SER A 100 -15.45 -0.85 -2.20
C SER A 100 -16.06 -1.29 -0.88
N VAL A 101 -15.24 -1.87 0.01
CA VAL A 101 -15.72 -2.41 1.29
C VAL A 101 -15.83 -1.33 2.37
N LEU A 102 -14.87 -0.41 2.43
CA LEU A 102 -14.71 0.51 3.56
C LEU A 102 -15.12 1.96 3.22
N GLY A 103 -15.11 2.32 1.94
CA GLY A 103 -15.27 3.70 1.50
C GLY A 103 -13.97 4.51 1.57
N GLY A 104 -13.82 5.51 0.69
CA GLY A 104 -12.58 6.30 0.55
C GLY A 104 -12.24 7.17 1.76
N THR A 105 -13.21 7.50 2.60
CA THR A 105 -13.03 8.33 3.81
C THR A 105 -12.72 7.52 5.07
N ALA A 106 -12.79 6.18 5.01
CA ALA A 106 -12.55 5.31 6.17
C ALA A 106 -11.17 5.55 6.78
N ARG A 107 -11.09 5.46 8.10
CA ARG A 107 -9.86 5.63 8.89
C ARG A 107 -9.67 4.48 9.86
N ARG A 108 -8.45 4.27 10.33
CA ARG A 108 -8.13 3.32 11.39
C ARG A 108 -7.65 4.07 12.62
N SER A 109 -8.29 3.77 13.75
CA SER A 109 -7.93 4.34 15.03
C SER A 109 -6.78 3.57 15.67
N THR A 110 -5.93 4.33 16.37
CA THR A 110 -4.97 3.83 17.36
C THR A 110 -5.38 4.45 18.69
N ARG A 111 -5.56 3.62 19.74
CA ARG A 111 -6.16 4.04 21.02
C ARG A 111 -5.32 3.63 22.21
N VAL A 112 -5.45 4.38 23.28
CA VAL A 112 -5.21 3.87 24.64
C VAL A 112 -6.58 3.56 25.21
N ILE A 113 -6.78 2.33 25.61
CA ILE A 113 -8.02 1.87 26.26
C ILE A 113 -7.69 1.42 27.69
N GLY A 114 -8.64 1.55 28.60
CA GLY A 114 -8.41 1.14 29.97
C GLY A 114 -9.72 0.89 30.71
N THR A 115 -9.62 0.01 31.72
CA THR A 115 -10.70 -0.27 32.69
C THR A 115 -10.23 0.19 34.06
N GLY A 116 -10.98 1.09 34.70
CA GLY A 116 -10.60 1.69 35.97
C GLY A 116 -10.97 3.17 36.05
N GLY A 117 -10.20 3.94 36.79
CA GLY A 117 -10.44 5.37 37.01
C GLY A 117 -9.18 6.18 37.28
N LEU A 118 -9.30 7.49 37.10
CA LEU A 118 -8.23 8.45 37.47
C LEU A 118 -8.33 8.80 38.96
N ASP A 119 -7.28 8.56 39.68
CA ASP A 119 -7.09 9.16 41.00
C ASP A 119 -6.63 10.62 40.82
N ALA A 120 -7.54 11.55 41.04
CA ALA A 120 -7.34 12.97 40.78
C ALA A 120 -6.27 13.60 41.71
N GLU A 121 -6.01 13.05 42.90
CA GLU A 121 -5.02 13.57 43.84
C GLU A 121 -3.60 13.24 43.41
N SER A 122 -3.35 11.99 43.02
CA SER A 122 -2.02 11.53 42.63
C SER A 122 -1.76 11.63 41.10
N GLY A 123 -2.80 11.82 40.29
CA GLY A 123 -2.75 11.73 38.83
C GLY A 123 -2.47 10.32 38.31
N ALA A 124 -2.72 9.30 39.14
CA ALA A 124 -2.49 7.93 38.74
C ALA A 124 -3.75 7.34 38.03
N TRP A 125 -3.55 6.67 36.93
CA TRP A 125 -4.57 5.76 36.39
C TRP A 125 -4.58 4.50 37.25
N VAL A 126 -5.69 4.27 37.94
CA VAL A 126 -5.90 3.09 38.77
C VAL A 126 -6.74 2.11 37.99
N GLY A 127 -6.11 1.11 37.41
CA GLY A 127 -6.76 0.17 36.52
C GLY A 127 -5.84 -0.52 35.53
N THR A 128 -6.43 -1.28 34.64
CA THR A 128 -5.72 -1.85 33.47
C THR A 128 -5.70 -0.86 32.33
N TRP A 129 -4.75 -1.02 31.42
CA TRP A 129 -4.69 -0.26 30.18
C TRP A 129 -3.96 -1.05 29.10
N ALA A 130 -4.28 -0.75 27.84
CA ALA A 130 -3.65 -1.36 26.67
C ALA A 130 -3.53 -0.34 25.53
N LEU A 131 -2.59 -0.56 24.62
CA LEU A 131 -2.60 0.05 23.29
C LEU A 131 -3.41 -0.82 22.33
N GLU A 132 -4.43 -0.24 21.72
CA GLU A 132 -5.14 -0.82 20.61
C GLU A 132 -4.56 -0.29 19.30
N LEU A 133 -3.91 -1.19 18.54
CA LEU A 133 -3.28 -0.91 17.26
C LEU A 133 -4.02 -1.65 16.14
N ASN A 134 -4.36 -0.95 15.07
CA ASN A 134 -5.13 -1.49 13.97
C ASN A 134 -4.42 -1.43 12.62
N GLY A 135 -3.08 -1.30 12.63
CA GLY A 135 -2.25 -1.42 11.43
C GLY A 135 -2.20 -0.14 10.59
N ASP A 136 -2.12 1.04 11.21
CA ASP A 136 -1.94 2.28 10.47
C ASP A 136 -0.50 2.39 9.91
N PRO A 137 -0.31 2.39 8.56
CA PRO A 137 1.02 2.53 7.98
C PRO A 137 1.61 3.94 8.14
N THR A 138 0.82 4.91 8.62
CA THR A 138 1.28 6.30 8.85
C THR A 138 1.62 6.60 10.31
N LEU A 139 1.33 5.67 11.24
CA LEU A 139 1.68 5.82 12.65
C LEU A 139 3.20 5.93 12.82
N GLU A 140 3.66 6.95 13.57
CA GLU A 140 5.08 7.23 13.82
C GLU A 140 5.91 7.54 12.57
N ARG A 141 5.30 8.01 11.51
CA ARG A 141 6.02 8.30 10.27
C ARG A 141 6.96 9.49 10.45
N ALA A 142 8.25 9.30 10.17
CA ALA A 142 9.27 10.34 10.33
C ALA A 142 9.17 11.47 9.30
N GLN A 143 8.53 11.24 8.17
CA GLN A 143 8.35 12.23 7.11
C GLN A 143 6.89 12.28 6.69
N GLY A 144 6.35 13.50 6.64
CA GLY A 144 4.94 13.73 6.32
C GLY A 144 4.05 13.81 7.55
N SER A 145 2.75 13.87 7.31
CA SER A 145 1.74 13.91 8.35
C SER A 145 1.25 12.50 8.69
N GLY A 146 1.25 12.17 9.95
CA GLY A 146 0.70 10.94 10.48
C GLY A 146 0.55 11.07 11.99
N PRO A 147 -0.30 10.28 12.63
CA PRO A 147 -0.45 10.28 14.06
C PRO A 147 0.81 9.72 14.75
N THR A 148 1.04 10.14 15.99
CA THR A 148 2.13 9.63 16.81
C THR A 148 1.63 9.08 18.14
N LEU A 149 2.40 8.20 18.75
CA LEU A 149 2.14 7.75 20.12
C LEU A 149 2.31 8.90 21.12
N TYR A 150 3.09 9.93 20.74
CA TYR A 150 3.20 11.13 21.55
C TYR A 150 1.88 11.92 21.59
N ASP A 151 1.12 11.96 20.51
CA ASP A 151 -0.21 12.58 20.49
C ASP A 151 -1.17 11.88 21.46
N LEU A 152 -1.12 10.55 21.56
CA LEU A 152 -1.86 9.78 22.56
C LEU A 152 -1.39 10.11 23.99
N ALA A 153 -0.08 10.16 24.21
CA ALA A 153 0.48 10.51 25.52
C ALA A 153 0.10 11.92 25.96
N LEU A 154 0.04 12.88 25.03
CA LEU A 154 -0.44 14.24 25.32
C LEU A 154 -1.91 14.26 25.71
N GLN A 155 -2.77 13.48 25.05
CA GLN A 155 -4.18 13.37 25.41
C GLN A 155 -4.34 12.79 26.82
N LEU A 156 -3.60 11.72 27.18
CA LEU A 156 -3.58 11.18 28.53
C LEU A 156 -3.16 12.25 29.56
N ALA A 157 -2.08 12.98 29.25
CA ALA A 157 -1.62 14.05 30.12
C ALA A 157 -2.66 15.16 30.27
N SER A 158 -3.36 15.52 29.19
CA SER A 158 -4.42 16.54 29.21
C SER A 158 -5.64 16.09 30.02
N SER A 159 -5.91 14.79 30.08
CA SER A 159 -6.98 14.21 30.93
C SER A 159 -6.57 14.11 32.41
N GLY A 160 -5.38 14.58 32.79
CA GLY A 160 -4.90 14.55 34.18
C GLY A 160 -4.06 13.32 34.52
N ILE A 161 -3.87 12.36 33.64
CA ILE A 161 -3.05 11.18 33.90
C ILE A 161 -1.58 11.58 33.92
N ARG A 162 -0.91 11.29 35.05
CA ARG A 162 0.52 11.55 35.31
C ARG A 162 1.31 10.28 35.60
N LYS A 163 0.61 9.21 35.92
CA LYS A 163 1.23 7.93 36.28
C LYS A 163 0.43 6.79 35.64
N LEU A 164 1.13 5.89 34.96
CA LEU A 164 0.62 4.62 34.47
C LEU A 164 1.37 3.48 35.15
N SER A 165 0.66 2.41 35.50
CA SER A 165 1.23 1.19 36.06
C SER A 165 0.82 -0.02 35.23
N GLY A 166 1.66 -1.06 35.25
CA GLY A 166 1.45 -2.28 34.49
C GLY A 166 2.34 -2.42 33.24
N PRO A 167 2.46 -3.62 32.71
CA PRO A 167 3.18 -3.88 31.46
C PRO A 167 2.46 -3.23 30.26
N LEU A 168 3.17 -3.13 29.13
CA LEU A 168 2.56 -2.74 27.87
C LEU A 168 1.76 -3.91 27.29
N GLU A 169 0.46 -3.84 27.43
CA GLU A 169 -0.46 -4.71 26.71
C GLU A 169 -0.78 -4.11 25.34
N VAL A 170 -0.82 -4.97 24.31
CA VAL A 170 -1.06 -4.54 22.94
C VAL A 170 -2.09 -5.44 22.29
N GLN A 171 -3.17 -4.85 21.85
CA GLN A 171 -4.28 -5.55 21.19
C GLN A 171 -4.72 -4.85 19.91
N SER A 172 -5.61 -5.48 19.16
CA SER A 172 -6.31 -4.87 18.04
C SER A 172 -7.81 -5.13 18.17
N ALA A 173 -8.62 -4.37 17.44
CA ALA A 173 -10.08 -4.56 17.42
C ALA A 173 -10.51 -5.99 17.02
N ASN A 174 -9.64 -6.73 16.31
CA ASN A 174 -9.93 -8.07 15.79
C ASN A 174 -8.95 -9.13 16.35
N GLY A 175 -8.57 -9.04 17.61
CA GLY A 175 -7.70 -9.99 18.30
C GLY A 175 -6.27 -9.46 18.54
N PRO A 176 -5.26 -10.33 18.71
CA PRO A 176 -3.91 -9.89 19.08
C PRO A 176 -3.30 -8.93 18.06
N ALA A 177 -2.70 -7.83 18.52
CA ALA A 177 -1.89 -6.96 17.66
C ALA A 177 -0.52 -7.58 17.43
N THR A 178 -0.40 -8.31 16.34
CA THR A 178 0.85 -8.93 15.90
C THR A 178 1.26 -8.40 14.53
N ALA A 179 2.52 -8.61 14.17
CA ALA A 179 2.99 -8.42 12.80
C ALA A 179 3.82 -9.65 12.38
N THR A 180 3.46 -10.22 11.24
CA THR A 180 4.09 -11.44 10.72
C THR A 180 4.38 -11.29 9.23
N TYR A 181 5.27 -12.12 8.71
CA TYR A 181 5.48 -12.15 7.25
C TYR A 181 4.34 -12.92 6.59
N PRO A 182 3.64 -12.34 5.59
CA PRO A 182 2.63 -13.06 4.82
C PRO A 182 3.18 -14.39 4.29
N ALA A 183 2.39 -15.46 4.41
CA ALA A 183 2.83 -16.81 4.04
C ALA A 183 3.16 -16.93 2.54
N ALA A 184 2.44 -16.17 1.70
CA ALA A 184 2.65 -16.14 0.25
C ALA A 184 3.97 -15.45 -0.17
N TRP A 185 4.63 -14.72 0.74
CA TRP A 185 5.90 -14.07 0.41
C TRP A 185 7.07 -15.05 0.48
N SER A 186 7.91 -15.03 -0.54
CA SER A 186 9.13 -15.85 -0.54
C SER A 186 9.99 -15.56 0.70
N SER A 187 10.50 -16.62 1.34
CA SER A 187 11.38 -16.50 2.51
C SER A 187 12.63 -15.64 2.23
N ARG A 188 13.08 -15.59 0.98
CA ARG A 188 14.20 -14.72 0.53
C ARG A 188 13.92 -13.22 0.66
N HIS A 189 12.64 -12.84 0.78
CA HIS A 189 12.23 -11.44 0.96
C HIS A 189 12.20 -11.02 2.43
N ARG A 190 12.15 -11.96 3.37
CA ARG A 190 12.10 -11.64 4.81
C ARG A 190 13.29 -10.78 5.23
N GLY A 191 13.02 -9.73 6.00
CA GLY A 191 14.03 -8.77 6.43
C GLY A 191 14.49 -7.76 5.35
N ARG A 192 13.95 -7.83 4.13
CA ARG A 192 14.17 -6.79 3.12
C ARG A 192 13.25 -5.59 3.41
N LEU A 193 13.74 -4.40 3.14
CA LEU A 193 12.99 -3.16 3.42
C LEU A 193 11.64 -3.08 2.71
N PHE A 194 11.51 -3.72 1.56
CA PHE A 194 10.24 -3.82 0.82
C PHE A 194 9.31 -4.94 1.34
N ALA A 195 9.75 -5.73 2.30
CA ALA A 195 9.02 -6.86 2.87
C ALA A 195 9.20 -6.92 4.39
N PRO A 196 8.79 -5.89 5.14
CA PRO A 196 8.74 -5.93 6.59
C PRO A 196 7.59 -6.83 7.07
N PRO A 197 7.55 -7.25 8.34
CA PRO A 197 6.39 -7.94 8.90
C PRO A 197 5.15 -7.04 8.84
N VAL A 198 3.98 -7.64 8.63
CA VAL A 198 2.69 -6.98 8.38
C VAL A 198 1.69 -7.39 9.46
N GLY A 199 0.87 -6.46 9.90
CA GLY A 199 -0.25 -6.71 10.81
C GLY A 199 -0.63 -5.48 11.63
N PRO A 200 -1.59 -5.65 12.55
CA PRO A 200 -2.03 -4.56 13.41
C PRO A 200 -0.89 -3.83 14.14
N LEU A 201 0.15 -4.56 14.55
CA LEU A 201 1.35 -3.99 15.15
C LEU A 201 2.25 -3.39 14.06
N THR A 202 1.87 -2.22 13.56
CA THR A 202 2.63 -1.46 12.57
C THR A 202 2.90 -0.06 13.09
N LEU A 203 4.17 0.34 13.11
CA LEU A 203 4.61 1.70 13.36
C LEU A 203 5.83 2.02 12.49
N HIS A 204 5.89 3.22 11.93
CA HIS A 204 6.93 3.65 10.98
C HIS A 204 7.16 2.61 9.87
N GLU A 205 6.07 2.01 9.33
CA GLU A 205 6.10 0.95 8.31
C GLU A 205 6.91 -0.29 8.72
N ASN A 206 7.11 -0.52 10.03
CA ASN A 206 7.98 -1.55 10.60
C ASN A 206 9.43 -1.50 10.10
N ILE A 207 9.91 -0.27 9.84
CA ILE A 207 11.27 0.05 9.43
C ILE A 207 11.87 1.03 10.46
N VAL A 208 13.18 0.99 10.64
CA VAL A 208 13.88 1.98 11.48
C VAL A 208 14.93 2.71 10.66
N TRP A 209 15.09 3.99 10.95
CA TRP A 209 16.18 4.80 10.43
C TRP A 209 17.11 5.20 11.57
N ILE A 210 18.41 5.15 11.30
CA ILE A 210 19.45 5.49 12.27
C ILE A 210 20.44 6.40 11.54
N THR A 211 20.48 7.67 11.92
CA THR A 211 21.35 8.67 11.32
C THR A 211 22.55 8.92 12.22
N VAL A 212 23.76 8.75 11.67
CA VAL A 212 25.02 9.01 12.36
C VAL A 212 25.87 10.05 11.63
N ARG A 213 26.67 10.80 12.37
CA ARG A 213 27.69 11.71 11.83
C ARG A 213 29.09 11.35 12.35
N PRO A 214 30.16 11.82 11.68
CA PRO A 214 31.51 11.68 12.21
C PRO A 214 31.65 12.23 13.64
N GLY A 215 32.50 11.63 14.44
CA GLY A 215 32.98 12.24 15.68
C GLY A 215 33.85 13.46 15.40
N ALA A 216 34.20 14.23 16.44
CA ALA A 216 34.92 15.49 16.30
C ALA A 216 36.31 15.37 15.67
N LYS A 217 36.99 14.23 15.85
CA LYS A 217 38.36 13.97 15.37
C LYS A 217 38.47 12.52 14.87
N VAL A 218 39.49 12.27 14.07
CA VAL A 218 39.91 10.90 13.68
C VAL A 218 40.18 10.08 14.95
N GLY A 219 39.71 8.83 14.97
CA GLY A 219 39.75 7.93 16.13
C GLY A 219 38.52 8.03 17.05
N HIS A 220 37.78 9.13 17.03
CA HIS A 220 36.56 9.26 17.86
C HIS A 220 35.40 8.41 17.29
N ARG A 221 34.54 7.95 18.19
CA ARG A 221 33.30 7.27 17.77
C ARG A 221 32.40 8.21 16.98
N ALA A 222 31.71 7.67 16.00
CA ALA A 222 30.62 8.36 15.33
C ALA A 222 29.51 8.72 16.35
N ARG A 223 28.75 9.77 16.07
CA ARG A 223 27.67 10.22 16.93
C ARG A 223 26.33 9.88 16.31
N LEU A 224 25.44 9.32 17.11
CA LEU A 224 24.02 9.20 16.78
C LEU A 224 23.41 10.61 16.74
N ILE A 225 22.67 10.91 15.68
CA ILE A 225 22.03 12.21 15.46
C ILE A 225 20.52 12.10 15.63
N GLU A 226 19.95 11.07 15.01
CA GLU A 226 18.52 10.94 14.83
C GLU A 226 18.16 9.48 14.70
N THR A 227 16.97 9.13 15.16
CA THR A 227 16.33 7.83 14.90
C THR A 227 14.90 8.06 14.43
N ALA A 228 14.41 7.17 13.60
CA ALA A 228 12.99 7.10 13.28
C ALA A 228 12.52 5.62 13.35
N PRO A 229 11.41 5.35 14.06
CA PRO A 229 10.62 6.31 14.82
C PRO A 229 11.44 6.97 15.94
N GLU A 230 10.97 8.11 16.42
CA GLU A 230 11.60 8.80 17.56
C GLU A 230 11.47 7.94 18.82
N GLY A 231 12.45 8.04 19.73
CA GLY A 231 12.41 7.31 21.02
C GLY A 231 13.16 5.98 21.05
N ILE A 232 13.67 5.48 19.93
CA ILE A 232 14.42 4.20 19.89
C ILE A 232 15.91 4.35 20.15
N THR A 233 16.37 5.50 20.64
CA THR A 233 17.80 5.77 20.89
C THR A 233 18.46 4.73 21.80
N SER A 234 17.72 4.23 22.82
CA SER A 234 18.16 3.17 23.74
C SER A 234 18.42 1.83 23.04
N LEU A 235 17.79 1.61 21.89
CA LEU A 235 17.96 0.41 21.07
C LEU A 235 19.18 0.50 20.15
N VAL A 236 19.90 1.64 20.09
CA VAL A 236 21.00 1.87 19.15
C VAL A 236 22.33 2.00 19.89
N THR A 237 23.29 1.15 19.54
CA THR A 237 24.67 1.24 19.99
C THR A 237 25.57 1.66 18.82
N VAL A 238 26.32 2.74 18.97
CA VAL A 238 27.27 3.20 17.93
C VAL A 238 28.68 2.81 18.33
N THR A 239 29.27 1.88 17.57
CA THR A 239 30.68 1.46 17.71
C THR A 239 31.53 1.93 16.53
N ALA A 240 30.93 2.50 15.49
CA ALA A 240 31.62 3.02 14.33
C ALA A 240 32.63 4.11 14.71
N THR A 241 33.83 4.09 14.08
CA THR A 241 34.89 5.05 14.36
C THR A 241 35.09 6.03 13.20
N THR A 242 35.50 7.25 13.54
CA THR A 242 35.83 8.29 12.57
C THR A 242 37.23 8.06 12.01
N LYS A 243 37.39 8.10 10.69
CA LYS A 243 38.69 7.99 10.01
C LYS A 243 38.96 9.20 9.14
N SER A 244 40.17 9.32 8.62
CA SER A 244 40.55 10.40 7.70
C SER A 244 39.76 10.30 6.37
N GLY A 245 39.55 11.44 5.72
CA GLY A 245 38.92 11.53 4.39
C GLY A 245 37.40 11.63 4.43
N ARG A 246 36.76 11.33 3.29
CA ARG A 246 35.30 11.40 3.07
C ARG A 246 34.61 10.04 2.99
N ARG A 247 35.34 8.96 2.70
CA ARG A 247 34.76 7.63 2.49
C ARG A 247 34.24 7.05 3.81
N SER A 248 33.08 6.41 3.74
CA SER A 248 32.44 5.72 4.87
C SER A 248 32.17 4.26 4.51
N ARG A 249 32.33 3.36 5.48
CA ARG A 249 31.99 1.92 5.40
C ARG A 249 31.28 1.56 6.70
N LEU A 250 30.01 1.90 6.79
CA LEU A 250 29.18 1.60 7.94
C LEU A 250 28.45 0.27 7.74
N ARG A 251 28.16 -0.41 8.84
CA ARG A 251 27.39 -1.64 8.89
C ARG A 251 26.34 -1.51 9.99
N LEU A 252 25.15 -2.06 9.76
CA LEU A 252 24.12 -2.17 10.74
C LEU A 252 23.93 -3.66 11.04
N SER A 253 24.06 -4.05 12.29
CA SER A 253 23.82 -5.41 12.76
C SER A 253 22.83 -5.40 13.91
N ARG A 254 22.13 -6.53 14.09
CA ARG A 254 21.13 -6.68 15.14
C ARG A 254 21.78 -7.12 16.46
N ARG A 255 21.25 -6.60 17.57
CA ARG A 255 21.53 -7.06 18.95
C ARG A 255 20.57 -8.22 19.30
N LYS A 256 20.95 -9.02 20.31
CA LYS A 256 20.11 -10.12 20.80
C LYS A 256 18.79 -9.62 21.43
N ASP A 257 18.76 -8.42 21.95
CA ASP A 257 17.59 -7.77 22.55
C ASP A 257 16.69 -7.04 21.53
N GLY A 258 16.91 -7.26 20.24
CA GLY A 258 16.14 -6.63 19.16
C GLY A 258 16.62 -5.25 18.73
N GLY A 259 17.63 -4.66 19.40
CA GLY A 259 18.24 -3.39 19.04
C GLY A 259 19.26 -3.51 17.91
N TRP A 260 20.02 -2.43 17.67
CA TRP A 260 20.96 -2.31 16.55
C TRP A 260 22.34 -1.83 16.99
N ILE A 261 23.36 -2.31 16.28
CA ILE A 261 24.74 -1.82 16.39
C ILE A 261 25.13 -1.19 15.06
N VAL A 262 25.52 0.09 15.11
CA VAL A 262 26.15 0.79 13.98
C VAL A 262 27.66 0.64 14.11
N GLY A 263 28.24 -0.24 13.31
CA GLY A 263 29.67 -0.51 13.29
C GLY A 263 30.37 0.02 12.02
N GLY A 264 31.68 -0.18 11.96
CA GLY A 264 32.49 0.19 10.81
C GLY A 264 33.16 1.56 10.93
N THR A 265 33.30 2.29 9.82
CA THR A 265 34.03 3.57 9.80
C THR A 265 33.27 4.65 9.03
N ILE A 266 33.41 5.91 9.46
CA ILE A 266 32.88 7.10 8.80
C ILE A 266 34.02 8.13 8.60
N GLY A 267 34.10 8.72 7.40
CA GLY A 267 35.12 9.73 7.12
C GLY A 267 34.86 11.02 7.88
N VAL A 268 35.89 11.65 8.47
CA VAL A 268 35.77 12.89 9.25
C VAL A 268 35.15 14.06 8.45
N ARG A 269 35.31 14.04 7.13
CA ARG A 269 34.73 15.02 6.19
C ARG A 269 33.48 14.50 5.48
N ALA A 270 32.90 13.36 5.92
CA ALA A 270 31.66 12.86 5.38
C ALA A 270 30.48 13.63 5.97
N SER A 271 29.41 13.79 5.19
CA SER A 271 28.10 14.17 5.70
C SER A 271 27.54 13.09 6.62
N SER A 272 26.46 13.39 7.35
CA SER A 272 25.71 12.39 8.08
C SER A 272 25.26 11.24 7.15
N ARG A 273 25.13 10.07 7.73
CA ARG A 273 24.72 8.86 7.02
C ARG A 273 23.51 8.24 7.71
N ARG A 274 22.44 8.03 6.93
CA ARG A 274 21.27 7.28 7.36
C ARG A 274 21.46 5.81 7.01
N LEU A 275 21.23 4.95 7.98
CA LEU A 275 21.13 3.50 7.82
C LEU A 275 19.67 3.10 8.07
N THR A 276 19.21 2.10 7.36
CA THR A 276 17.82 1.65 7.43
C THR A 276 17.79 0.14 7.69
N ALA A 277 16.88 -0.30 8.56
CA ALA A 277 16.66 -1.71 8.86
C ALA A 277 15.18 -2.01 9.04
N VAL A 278 14.82 -3.28 8.88
CA VAL A 278 13.48 -3.78 9.24
C VAL A 278 13.42 -4.01 10.75
N ALA A 279 12.36 -3.54 11.39
CA ALA A 279 11.99 -3.88 12.74
C ALA A 279 11.36 -5.28 12.74
N SER A 280 12.18 -6.33 12.79
CA SER A 280 11.68 -7.72 12.72
C SER A 280 10.92 -8.13 13.99
N ASP A 281 11.12 -7.40 15.08
CA ASP A 281 10.29 -7.43 16.27
C ASP A 281 9.74 -6.03 16.55
N PRO A 282 8.61 -5.66 15.95
CA PRO A 282 8.02 -4.36 16.16
C PRO A 282 7.59 -4.07 17.61
N LYS A 283 7.37 -5.11 18.45
CA LYS A 283 7.02 -4.94 19.86
C LYS A 283 8.14 -4.28 20.66
N VAL A 284 9.39 -4.63 20.36
CA VAL A 284 10.57 -3.99 20.99
C VAL A 284 10.64 -2.51 20.63
N VAL A 285 10.39 -2.18 19.36
CA VAL A 285 10.35 -0.79 18.89
C VAL A 285 9.20 -0.02 19.55
N LEU A 286 7.99 -0.59 19.53
CA LEU A 286 6.81 -0.01 20.15
C LEU A 286 7.06 0.33 21.65
N ASN A 287 7.64 -0.61 22.39
CA ASN A 287 7.92 -0.43 23.81
C ASN A 287 8.87 0.77 24.07
N ALA A 288 9.90 0.93 23.25
CA ALA A 288 10.83 2.04 23.34
C ALA A 288 10.18 3.39 22.97
N VAL A 289 9.42 3.42 21.87
CA VAL A 289 8.72 4.62 21.39
C VAL A 289 7.66 5.06 22.40
N TRP A 290 6.84 4.13 22.90
CA TRP A 290 5.80 4.43 23.88
C TRP A 290 6.39 4.97 25.18
N GLY A 291 7.44 4.32 25.72
CA GLY A 291 8.12 4.81 26.92
C GLY A 291 8.72 6.22 26.74
N SER A 292 9.27 6.51 25.57
CA SER A 292 9.75 7.84 25.21
C SER A 292 8.60 8.85 25.10
N ALA A 293 7.48 8.48 24.48
CA ALA A 293 6.30 9.32 24.32
C ALA A 293 5.70 9.71 25.68
N LEU A 294 5.53 8.74 26.57
CA LEU A 294 5.04 8.98 27.94
C LEU A 294 5.97 9.92 28.71
N ALA A 295 7.28 9.64 28.68
CA ALA A 295 8.26 10.48 29.40
C ALA A 295 8.25 11.94 28.90
N ARG A 296 8.15 12.16 27.59
CA ARG A 296 8.04 13.49 26.97
C ARG A 296 6.73 14.20 27.35
N ALA A 297 5.63 13.45 27.51
CA ALA A 297 4.36 13.99 27.99
C ALA A 297 4.30 14.21 29.50
N GLY A 298 5.38 13.91 30.23
CA GLY A 298 5.45 14.05 31.69
C GLY A 298 4.71 12.95 32.45
N ILE A 299 4.47 11.79 31.82
CA ILE A 299 3.81 10.62 32.42
C ILE A 299 4.88 9.63 32.87
N SER A 300 4.90 9.31 34.16
CA SER A 300 5.75 8.24 34.68
C SER A 300 5.11 6.87 34.42
N TRP A 301 5.92 5.91 34.00
CA TRP A 301 5.45 4.56 33.70
C TRP A 301 6.17 3.51 34.54
N ASN A 302 5.43 2.91 35.47
CA ASN A 302 5.87 1.75 36.24
C ASN A 302 5.40 0.46 35.56
N ARG A 303 6.34 -0.36 35.09
CA ARG A 303 6.06 -1.60 34.35
C ARG A 303 5.67 -2.78 35.22
N THR A 304 5.66 -2.63 36.54
CA THR A 304 5.28 -3.69 37.47
C THR A 304 3.76 -3.89 37.38
N PRO A 305 3.27 -5.13 37.24
CA PRO A 305 1.85 -5.40 37.28
C PRO A 305 1.21 -4.89 38.58
N THR A 306 0.05 -4.28 38.47
CA THR A 306 -0.81 -3.99 39.61
C THR A 306 -1.62 -5.23 39.96
N ALA A 307 -1.72 -5.54 41.25
CA ALA A 307 -2.36 -6.76 41.76
C ALA A 307 -3.91 -6.74 41.72
N SER A 308 -4.52 -5.77 41.08
CA SER A 308 -5.96 -5.54 41.14
C SER A 308 -6.62 -6.06 39.84
N GLU A 309 -7.63 -6.91 40.00
CA GLU A 309 -8.62 -7.16 38.95
C GLU A 309 -9.57 -5.96 38.92
N PHE A 310 -9.75 -5.35 37.77
CA PHE A 310 -10.71 -4.28 37.56
C PHE A 310 -11.86 -4.82 36.71
N GLU A 311 -13.05 -4.80 37.25
CA GLU A 311 -14.28 -5.13 36.53
C GLU A 311 -14.82 -3.85 35.87
N GLY A 312 -15.38 -4.00 34.67
CA GLY A 312 -16.04 -2.93 33.94
C GLY A 312 -15.72 -2.94 32.46
N GLU A 313 -16.47 -2.16 31.72
CA GLU A 313 -16.24 -1.99 30.28
C GLU A 313 -15.01 -1.09 30.02
N PRO A 314 -14.15 -1.45 29.06
CA PRO A 314 -13.04 -0.62 28.65
C PRO A 314 -13.52 0.74 28.11
N GLN A 315 -12.88 1.82 28.55
CA GLN A 315 -13.11 3.17 28.04
C GLN A 315 -11.91 3.62 27.18
N ILE A 316 -12.18 4.50 26.21
CA ILE A 316 -11.14 5.12 25.40
C ILE A 316 -10.53 6.29 26.21
N LEU A 317 -9.24 6.17 26.53
CA LEU A 317 -8.48 7.18 27.28
C LEU A 317 -7.82 8.20 26.34
N ALA A 318 -7.44 7.75 25.15
CA ALA A 318 -6.87 8.59 24.09
C ALA A 318 -7.07 7.92 22.73
N GLU A 319 -7.21 8.71 21.68
CA GLU A 319 -7.40 8.20 20.33
C GLU A 319 -6.74 9.11 19.29
N VAL A 320 -6.09 8.48 18.29
CA VAL A 320 -5.66 9.12 17.06
C VAL A 320 -6.11 8.27 15.87
N ALA A 321 -6.23 8.88 14.70
CA ALA A 321 -6.71 8.18 13.50
C ALA A 321 -5.74 8.34 12.33
N SER A 322 -5.67 7.32 11.50
CA SER A 322 -4.94 7.33 10.23
C SER A 322 -5.44 8.42 9.28
N ALA A 323 -4.70 8.68 8.22
CA ALA A 323 -5.23 9.39 7.06
C ALA A 323 -6.44 8.62 6.45
N PRO A 324 -7.32 9.30 5.66
CA PRO A 324 -8.39 8.65 4.92
C PRO A 324 -7.85 7.55 3.99
N LEU A 325 -8.65 6.51 3.74
CA LEU A 325 -8.28 5.38 2.91
C LEU A 325 -7.81 5.82 1.50
N ASP A 326 -8.46 6.80 0.87
CA ASP A 326 -8.05 7.29 -0.45
C ASP A 326 -6.64 7.90 -0.44
N SER A 327 -6.28 8.63 0.63
CA SER A 327 -4.91 9.13 0.81
C SER A 327 -3.90 8.00 1.00
N LEU A 328 -4.26 6.99 1.80
CA LEU A 328 -3.43 5.80 1.99
C LEU A 328 -3.29 4.99 0.69
N ALA A 329 -4.38 4.78 -0.04
CA ALA A 329 -4.40 4.06 -1.32
C ALA A 329 -3.52 4.76 -2.37
N SER A 330 -3.65 6.08 -2.49
CA SER A 330 -2.81 6.89 -3.37
C SER A 330 -1.32 6.76 -3.01
N GLU A 331 -0.97 6.89 -1.74
CA GLU A 331 0.40 6.74 -1.25
C GLU A 331 0.95 5.32 -1.48
N ILE A 332 0.14 4.29 -1.20
CA ILE A 332 0.49 2.88 -1.43
C ILE A 332 0.75 2.63 -2.93
N ASN A 333 -0.08 3.16 -3.81
CA ASN A 333 0.13 3.04 -5.25
C ASN A 333 1.34 3.83 -5.74
N ARG A 334 1.52 5.07 -5.26
CA ARG A 334 2.62 5.97 -5.62
C ARG A 334 3.98 5.40 -5.23
N ARG A 335 4.12 4.91 -4.00
CA ARG A 335 5.36 4.32 -3.47
C ARG A 335 5.48 2.83 -3.74
N SER A 336 4.41 2.17 -4.16
CA SER A 336 4.33 0.71 -4.28
C SER A 336 4.57 0.00 -2.94
N LEU A 337 3.97 0.50 -1.86
CA LEU A 337 4.19 0.04 -0.49
C LEU A 337 3.53 -1.32 -0.25
N ASN A 338 4.33 -2.38 -0.10
CA ASN A 338 3.80 -3.73 0.07
C ASN A 338 3.09 -3.91 1.41
N LEU A 339 3.71 -3.47 2.52
CA LEU A 339 3.08 -3.49 3.85
C LEU A 339 1.71 -2.80 3.81
N GLY A 340 1.63 -1.61 3.23
CA GLY A 340 0.36 -0.87 3.16
C GLY A 340 -0.72 -1.61 2.38
N ALA A 341 -0.37 -2.26 1.26
CA ALA A 341 -1.32 -3.05 0.48
C ALA A 341 -1.85 -4.27 1.26
N GLU A 342 -0.98 -4.99 1.98
CA GLU A 342 -1.41 -6.10 2.83
C GLU A 342 -2.29 -5.63 3.99
N LEU A 343 -2.01 -4.45 4.56
CA LEU A 343 -2.88 -3.86 5.59
C LEU A 343 -4.26 -3.52 5.02
N LEU A 344 -4.34 -2.89 3.84
CA LEU A 344 -5.62 -2.63 3.18
C LEU A 344 -6.39 -3.92 2.87
N LEU A 345 -5.68 -4.96 2.43
CA LEU A 345 -6.26 -6.28 2.21
C LEU A 345 -6.88 -6.84 3.50
N GLN A 346 -6.14 -6.77 4.62
CA GLN A 346 -6.63 -7.23 5.92
C GLN A 346 -7.80 -6.38 6.44
N TRP A 347 -7.78 -5.07 6.22
CA TRP A 347 -8.86 -4.18 6.65
C TRP A 347 -10.17 -4.48 5.93
N ALA A 348 -10.12 -4.73 4.63
CA ALA A 348 -11.30 -5.00 3.81
C ALA A 348 -11.74 -6.47 3.87
N GLY A 349 -10.76 -7.39 3.84
CA GLY A 349 -11.00 -8.82 3.73
C GLY A 349 -11.02 -9.58 5.07
N GLY A 350 -10.59 -8.97 6.17
CA GLY A 350 -10.41 -9.65 7.45
C GLY A 350 -9.12 -10.47 7.49
N ARG A 351 -8.96 -11.30 8.54
CA ARG A 351 -7.76 -12.15 8.70
C ARG A 351 -7.82 -13.40 7.83
N ASP A 352 -8.97 -14.02 7.80
CA ASP A 352 -9.20 -15.27 7.09
C ASP A 352 -9.86 -14.96 5.74
N LYS A 353 -9.45 -15.65 4.69
CA LYS A 353 -10.03 -15.53 3.35
C LYS A 353 -9.93 -14.13 2.70
N ALA A 354 -9.01 -13.28 3.13
CA ALA A 354 -8.87 -11.94 2.58
C ALA A 354 -8.53 -11.96 1.08
N THR A 355 -7.66 -12.85 0.64
CA THR A 355 -7.31 -13.03 -0.78
C THR A 355 -8.43 -13.65 -1.62
N GLU A 356 -9.22 -14.56 -1.02
CA GLU A 356 -10.43 -15.09 -1.68
C GLU A 356 -11.45 -13.99 -1.91
N ARG A 357 -11.69 -13.12 -0.91
CA ARG A 357 -12.60 -11.97 -1.02
C ARG A 357 -12.09 -10.93 -2.03
N LEU A 358 -10.78 -10.69 -2.08
CA LEU A 358 -10.16 -9.85 -3.09
C LEU A 358 -10.39 -10.43 -4.50
N THR A 359 -10.16 -11.73 -4.68
CA THR A 359 -10.39 -12.42 -5.95
C THR A 359 -11.86 -12.34 -6.35
N GLN A 360 -12.78 -12.58 -5.42
CA GLN A 360 -14.22 -12.46 -5.66
C GLN A 360 -14.62 -11.04 -6.08
N HIS A 361 -14.12 -10.02 -5.37
CA HIS A 361 -14.35 -8.62 -5.75
C HIS A 361 -13.91 -8.33 -7.20
N VAL A 362 -12.74 -8.84 -7.58
CA VAL A 362 -12.27 -8.65 -8.96
C VAL A 362 -13.22 -9.32 -9.95
N LEU A 363 -13.63 -10.56 -9.68
CA LEU A 363 -14.58 -11.30 -10.54
C LEU A 363 -15.96 -10.62 -10.60
N ASP A 364 -16.44 -10.05 -9.50
CA ASP A 364 -17.70 -9.30 -9.46
C ASP A 364 -17.65 -8.07 -10.39
N VAL A 365 -16.50 -7.41 -10.48
CA VAL A 365 -16.30 -6.24 -11.34
C VAL A 365 -16.13 -6.65 -12.82
N ILE A 366 -15.25 -7.61 -13.10
CA ILE A 366 -14.85 -7.92 -14.48
C ILE A 366 -15.72 -9.00 -15.16
N GLY A 367 -16.38 -9.85 -14.37
CA GLY A 367 -16.99 -11.10 -14.80
C GLY A 367 -16.02 -12.29 -14.71
N PRO A 368 -16.45 -13.50 -15.13
CA PRO A 368 -15.62 -14.69 -15.10
C PRO A 368 -14.28 -14.48 -15.84
N SER A 369 -13.18 -14.88 -15.22
CA SER A 369 -11.83 -14.77 -15.78
C SER A 369 -11.03 -16.05 -15.50
N ASN A 370 -10.55 -16.68 -16.55
CA ASN A 370 -9.76 -17.90 -16.43
C ASN A 370 -8.36 -17.61 -15.88
N GLY A 371 -7.93 -18.40 -14.90
CA GLY A 371 -6.57 -18.34 -14.36
C GLY A 371 -6.27 -17.10 -13.50
N LEU A 372 -7.30 -16.37 -13.06
CA LEU A 372 -7.12 -15.35 -12.03
C LEU A 372 -6.86 -16.02 -10.68
N TYR A 373 -5.71 -15.73 -10.10
CA TYR A 373 -5.33 -16.20 -8.76
C TYR A 373 -4.51 -15.12 -8.06
N LEU A 374 -4.93 -14.75 -6.85
CA LEU A 374 -4.30 -13.73 -6.02
C LEU A 374 -3.89 -14.36 -4.68
N ALA A 375 -2.60 -14.54 -4.48
CA ALA A 375 -2.02 -15.11 -3.28
C ALA A 375 -1.77 -14.07 -2.19
N ASP A 376 -1.63 -12.80 -2.57
CA ASP A 376 -1.42 -11.68 -1.64
C ASP A 376 -2.10 -10.39 -2.16
N GLY A 377 -2.05 -9.33 -1.36
CA GLY A 377 -2.60 -8.02 -1.74
C GLY A 377 -1.56 -7.08 -2.36
N SER A 378 -0.31 -7.42 -2.32
CA SER A 378 0.81 -6.55 -2.73
C SER A 378 1.40 -6.88 -4.09
N GLY A 379 1.18 -8.11 -4.56
CA GLY A 379 1.83 -8.64 -5.76
C GLY A 379 3.31 -8.98 -5.52
N LEU A 380 3.71 -9.24 -4.28
CA LEU A 380 5.07 -9.69 -3.97
C LEU A 380 5.21 -11.21 -4.13
N SER A 381 4.11 -11.93 -4.10
CA SER A 381 4.05 -13.36 -4.39
C SER A 381 4.37 -13.64 -5.86
N TYR A 382 5.11 -14.72 -6.11
CA TYR A 382 5.31 -15.25 -7.46
C TYR A 382 4.16 -16.17 -7.90
N ASP A 383 3.21 -16.46 -7.00
CA ASP A 383 2.08 -17.34 -7.28
C ASP A 383 0.88 -16.58 -7.89
N ASP A 384 0.86 -15.25 -7.75
CA ASP A 384 -0.18 -14.43 -8.39
C ASP A 384 -0.25 -14.67 -9.90
N ARG A 385 -1.46 -14.75 -10.43
CA ARG A 385 -1.72 -14.90 -11.86
C ARG A 385 -2.86 -13.98 -12.29
N VAL A 386 -2.61 -13.14 -13.27
CA VAL A 386 -3.59 -12.21 -13.84
C VAL A 386 -3.38 -12.11 -15.34
N ALA A 387 -4.45 -12.24 -16.13
CA ALA A 387 -4.39 -11.97 -17.55
C ALA A 387 -4.36 -10.45 -17.83
N PRO A 388 -3.62 -9.96 -18.85
CA PRO A 388 -3.65 -8.55 -19.24
C PRO A 388 -5.05 -8.00 -19.48
N SER A 389 -5.94 -8.78 -20.10
CA SER A 389 -7.33 -8.41 -20.36
C SER A 389 -8.16 -8.24 -19.09
N ALA A 390 -7.85 -8.97 -18.02
CA ALA A 390 -8.52 -8.80 -16.73
C ALA A 390 -8.23 -7.42 -16.12
N PHE A 391 -6.99 -6.93 -16.24
CA PHE A 391 -6.66 -5.56 -15.84
C PHE A 391 -7.43 -4.52 -16.67
N ILE A 392 -7.49 -4.70 -18.01
CA ILE A 392 -8.25 -3.80 -18.88
C ILE A 392 -9.72 -3.75 -18.48
N SER A 393 -10.34 -4.91 -18.29
CA SER A 393 -11.74 -4.99 -17.86
C SER A 393 -11.97 -4.28 -16.52
N TYR A 394 -11.04 -4.42 -15.57
CA TYR A 394 -11.12 -3.74 -14.28
C TYR A 394 -10.97 -2.21 -14.40
N LEU A 395 -9.98 -1.75 -15.17
CA LEU A 395 -9.76 -0.32 -15.41
C LEU A 395 -10.94 0.35 -16.11
N ALA A 396 -11.64 -0.36 -16.99
CA ALA A 396 -12.82 0.15 -17.69
C ALA A 396 -14.06 0.17 -16.79
N LYS A 397 -14.31 -0.92 -16.04
CA LYS A 397 -15.58 -1.13 -15.34
C LYS A 397 -15.59 -0.56 -13.93
N PHE A 398 -14.49 -0.67 -13.21
CA PHE A 398 -14.45 -0.24 -11.79
C PHE A 398 -14.72 1.25 -11.61
N PRO A 399 -14.15 2.20 -12.41
CA PRO A 399 -14.45 3.62 -12.29
C PRO A 399 -15.92 4.00 -12.51
N ALA A 400 -16.68 3.15 -13.20
CA ALA A 400 -18.12 3.34 -13.42
C ALA A 400 -18.98 2.94 -12.20
N THR A 401 -18.40 2.31 -11.17
CA THR A 401 -19.08 1.99 -9.92
C THR A 401 -19.00 3.17 -8.94
N ALA A 402 -19.92 3.25 -8.00
CA ALA A 402 -19.88 4.28 -6.95
C ALA A 402 -18.56 4.26 -6.16
N ALA A 403 -18.04 3.08 -5.86
CA ALA A 403 -16.76 2.92 -5.15
C ALA A 403 -15.54 3.24 -6.04
N GLY A 404 -15.68 3.14 -7.35
CA GLY A 404 -14.60 3.37 -8.31
C GLY A 404 -14.51 4.81 -8.84
N LEU A 405 -15.43 5.68 -8.46
CA LEU A 405 -15.43 7.07 -8.90
C LEU A 405 -14.08 7.73 -8.65
N ASN A 406 -13.50 8.36 -9.68
CA ASN A 406 -12.16 8.97 -9.62
C ASN A 406 -11.00 8.01 -9.30
N PHE A 407 -11.17 6.70 -9.50
CA PHE A 407 -10.12 5.70 -9.27
C PHE A 407 -8.77 6.02 -9.95
N PRO A 408 -8.71 6.58 -11.18
CA PRO A 408 -7.44 6.98 -11.81
C PRO A 408 -6.60 7.94 -10.96
N GLN A 409 -7.21 8.77 -10.09
CA GLN A 409 -6.48 9.69 -9.20
C GLN A 409 -5.66 8.96 -8.12
N LEU A 410 -6.05 7.74 -7.75
CA LEU A 410 -5.30 6.93 -6.78
C LEU A 410 -4.00 6.37 -7.36
N LEU A 411 -3.77 6.53 -8.67
CA LEU A 411 -2.58 6.05 -9.36
C LEU A 411 -1.55 7.17 -9.51
N PRO A 412 -0.24 6.85 -9.44
CA PRO A 412 0.80 7.84 -9.72
C PRO A 412 0.67 8.40 -11.14
N ALA A 413 0.81 9.72 -11.25
CA ALA A 413 0.93 10.41 -12.52
C ALA A 413 2.35 10.29 -13.10
N ASN A 414 2.52 10.56 -14.40
CA ASN A 414 3.85 10.70 -14.98
C ASN A 414 4.67 11.76 -14.23
N GLY A 415 5.94 11.51 -14.02
CA GLY A 415 6.84 12.35 -13.21
C GLY A 415 6.78 12.08 -11.70
N THR A 416 5.79 11.32 -11.19
CA THR A 416 5.63 11.08 -9.75
C THR A 416 5.90 9.62 -9.34
N GLY A 417 6.23 9.40 -8.09
CA GLY A 417 6.37 8.07 -7.48
C GLY A 417 7.16 7.08 -8.35
N THR A 418 6.57 5.92 -8.62
CA THR A 418 7.20 4.90 -9.48
C THR A 418 7.25 5.28 -10.97
N LEU A 419 6.53 6.34 -11.38
CA LEU A 419 6.58 6.90 -12.73
C LEU A 419 7.51 8.11 -12.87
N ARG A 420 8.34 8.44 -11.86
CA ARG A 420 9.22 9.63 -11.89
C ARG A 420 10.13 9.71 -13.11
N ARG A 421 10.47 8.58 -13.74
CA ARG A 421 11.29 8.54 -14.97
C ARG A 421 10.52 8.88 -16.23
N LEU A 422 9.20 9.02 -16.12
CA LEU A 422 8.32 9.54 -17.16
C LEU A 422 8.00 11.02 -16.91
N ASN A 423 9.01 11.83 -16.58
CA ASN A 423 8.88 13.24 -16.24
C ASN A 423 8.99 14.20 -17.44
N THR A 424 9.40 13.68 -18.61
CA THR A 424 9.56 14.47 -19.85
C THR A 424 8.95 13.76 -21.04
N GLY A 425 8.59 14.53 -22.07
CA GLY A 425 7.99 14.01 -23.30
C GLY A 425 6.47 13.87 -23.23
N PHE A 426 5.83 14.64 -22.34
CA PHE A 426 4.37 14.72 -22.21
C PHE A 426 3.93 16.18 -22.13
N PRO A 427 2.75 16.55 -22.61
CA PRO A 427 2.24 17.92 -22.54
C PRO A 427 1.91 18.36 -21.10
N GLY A 428 1.75 17.43 -20.16
CA GLY A 428 1.46 17.75 -18.76
C GLY A 428 1.53 16.55 -17.82
N GLU A 429 1.38 16.81 -16.53
CA GLU A 429 1.20 15.80 -15.51
C GLU A 429 -0.20 15.16 -15.65
N GLY A 430 -0.29 13.84 -15.49
CA GLY A 430 -1.55 13.10 -15.58
C GLY A 430 -1.91 12.61 -16.98
N VAL A 431 -1.06 12.80 -17.99
CA VAL A 431 -1.18 12.11 -19.29
C VAL A 431 -1.02 10.60 -19.12
N VAL A 432 -0.22 10.17 -18.15
CA VAL A 432 -0.12 8.78 -17.71
C VAL A 432 -0.55 8.69 -16.26
N ARG A 433 -1.47 7.77 -15.96
CA ARG A 433 -1.80 7.36 -14.60
C ARG A 433 -1.75 5.83 -14.52
N ALA A 434 -0.69 5.29 -13.93
CA ALA A 434 -0.46 3.86 -14.02
C ALA A 434 0.25 3.30 -12.80
N LYS A 435 -0.02 2.04 -12.49
CA LYS A 435 0.69 1.25 -11.50
C LYS A 435 1.77 0.41 -12.17
N THR A 436 2.98 0.44 -11.62
CA THR A 436 4.09 -0.42 -12.02
C THR A 436 4.19 -1.64 -11.13
N GLY A 437 4.69 -2.75 -11.69
CA GLY A 437 5.09 -3.95 -10.96
C GLY A 437 6.51 -4.38 -11.38
N THR A 438 7.30 -4.83 -10.41
CA THR A 438 8.67 -5.31 -10.66
C THR A 438 9.01 -6.42 -9.67
N LEU A 439 9.44 -7.57 -10.17
CA LEU A 439 10.09 -8.65 -9.44
C LEU A 439 11.37 -9.05 -10.17
N GLY A 440 12.09 -10.05 -9.68
CA GLY A 440 13.37 -10.46 -10.28
C GLY A 440 13.34 -10.73 -11.78
N GLN A 441 12.22 -11.28 -12.27
CA GLN A 441 12.00 -11.59 -13.70
C GLN A 441 10.69 -10.99 -14.24
N VAL A 442 10.16 -9.95 -13.60
CA VAL A 442 8.87 -9.37 -13.96
C VAL A 442 8.98 -7.87 -14.12
N SER A 443 8.40 -7.35 -15.21
CA SER A 443 8.20 -5.92 -15.43
C SER A 443 6.79 -5.69 -15.97
N THR A 444 5.95 -5.02 -15.19
CA THR A 444 4.56 -4.76 -15.56
C THR A 444 4.23 -3.29 -15.39
N VAL A 445 3.36 -2.77 -16.23
CA VAL A 445 2.73 -1.45 -16.08
C VAL A 445 1.30 -1.54 -16.59
N VAL A 446 0.36 -1.08 -15.75
CA VAL A 446 -1.07 -1.16 -15.99
C VAL A 446 -1.70 0.16 -15.61
N GLY A 447 -2.53 0.73 -16.48
CA GLY A 447 -3.20 1.99 -16.20
C GLY A 447 -3.76 2.68 -17.44
N TYR A 448 -3.85 3.98 -17.34
CA TYR A 448 -4.44 4.89 -18.31
C TYR A 448 -3.34 5.67 -19.01
N LEU A 449 -3.48 5.86 -20.30
CA LEU A 449 -2.59 6.66 -21.15
C LEU A 449 -3.41 7.60 -22.02
N GLY A 450 -3.25 8.90 -21.82
CA GLY A 450 -3.78 9.91 -22.74
C GLY A 450 -2.99 9.89 -24.05
N THR A 451 -3.69 9.84 -25.16
CA THR A 451 -3.14 9.95 -26.51
C THR A 451 -3.79 11.14 -27.22
N GLN A 452 -3.31 11.54 -28.39
CA GLN A 452 -3.95 12.59 -29.18
C GLN A 452 -5.42 12.26 -29.57
N ASN A 453 -5.79 10.98 -29.55
CA ASN A 453 -7.13 10.50 -29.92
C ASN A 453 -8.00 10.17 -28.68
N GLY A 454 -7.58 10.58 -27.47
CA GLY A 454 -8.26 10.28 -26.22
C GLY A 454 -7.51 9.31 -25.33
N VAL A 455 -8.17 8.85 -24.29
CA VAL A 455 -7.58 7.95 -23.28
C VAL A 455 -7.66 6.50 -23.75
N ILE A 456 -6.59 5.77 -23.59
CA ILE A 456 -6.55 4.31 -23.78
C ILE A 456 -6.17 3.61 -22.47
N LEU A 457 -6.64 2.38 -22.31
CA LEU A 457 -6.30 1.49 -21.22
C LEU A 457 -5.15 0.58 -21.66
N VAL A 458 -4.13 0.46 -20.81
CA VAL A 458 -2.90 -0.25 -21.16
C VAL A 458 -2.53 -1.25 -20.08
N SER A 459 -2.31 -2.50 -20.46
CA SER A 459 -1.71 -3.53 -19.61
C SER A 459 -0.52 -4.14 -20.34
N LEU A 460 0.70 -3.80 -19.93
CA LEU A 460 1.95 -4.31 -20.50
C LEU A 460 2.64 -5.18 -19.47
N MET A 461 2.58 -6.50 -19.64
CA MET A 461 3.18 -7.47 -18.72
C MET A 461 4.32 -8.21 -19.42
N TYR A 462 5.45 -8.28 -18.75
CA TYR A 462 6.61 -9.05 -19.18
C TYR A 462 7.09 -9.96 -18.07
N ASN A 463 7.23 -11.25 -18.36
CA ASN A 463 7.84 -12.25 -17.50
C ASN A 463 9.04 -12.87 -18.23
N GLY A 464 10.27 -12.59 -17.75
CA GLY A 464 11.48 -13.06 -18.40
C GLY A 464 12.77 -12.49 -17.81
N PRO A 465 13.94 -12.92 -18.34
CA PRO A 465 15.25 -12.67 -17.72
C PRO A 465 15.75 -11.21 -17.83
N ARG A 466 15.07 -10.36 -18.61
CA ARG A 466 15.49 -8.97 -18.87
C ARG A 466 14.42 -7.95 -18.48
N PRO A 467 13.92 -7.92 -17.22
CA PRO A 467 12.81 -7.05 -16.81
C PRO A 467 13.15 -5.56 -16.95
N TRP A 468 14.43 -5.20 -16.81
CA TRP A 468 14.88 -3.82 -17.01
C TRP A 468 14.80 -3.37 -18.45
N ALA A 469 15.20 -4.21 -19.40
CA ALA A 469 15.08 -3.90 -20.83
C ALA A 469 13.60 -3.77 -21.24
N ALA A 470 12.75 -4.66 -20.71
CA ALA A 470 11.30 -4.57 -20.91
C ALA A 470 10.74 -3.25 -20.35
N ARG A 471 11.19 -2.82 -19.16
CA ARG A 471 10.80 -1.52 -18.58
C ARG A 471 11.17 -0.34 -19.46
N GLN A 472 12.38 -0.35 -20.03
CA GLN A 472 12.81 0.71 -20.95
C GLN A 472 11.94 0.75 -22.21
N ALA A 473 11.58 -0.42 -22.76
CA ALA A 473 10.69 -0.51 -23.92
C ALA A 473 9.27 0.01 -23.59
N GLN A 474 8.75 -0.34 -22.40
CA GLN A 474 7.46 0.19 -21.92
C GLN A 474 7.49 1.72 -21.81
N TRP A 475 8.56 2.30 -21.25
CA TRP A 475 8.72 3.76 -21.14
C TRP A 475 8.83 4.45 -22.50
N LYS A 476 9.52 3.82 -23.46
CA LYS A 476 9.61 4.33 -24.82
C LYS A 476 8.21 4.40 -25.45
N LEU A 477 7.43 3.32 -25.36
CA LEU A 477 6.07 3.28 -25.89
C LEU A 477 5.18 4.38 -25.27
N PHE A 478 5.21 4.56 -23.95
CA PHE A 478 4.41 5.58 -23.29
C PHE A 478 4.77 7.00 -23.76
N ARG A 479 6.05 7.31 -23.97
CA ARG A 479 6.48 8.61 -24.53
C ARG A 479 6.04 8.80 -25.97
N GLU A 480 6.14 7.76 -26.79
CA GLU A 480 5.75 7.82 -28.19
C GLU A 480 4.24 8.01 -28.39
N LEU A 481 3.43 7.36 -27.57
CA LEU A 481 1.97 7.46 -27.66
C LEU A 481 1.41 8.68 -26.92
N GLY A 482 2.06 9.12 -25.85
CA GLY A 482 1.61 10.22 -25.01
C GLY A 482 2.27 11.57 -25.30
N ALA A 483 3.12 11.68 -26.34
CA ALA A 483 3.83 12.91 -26.66
C ALA A 483 2.88 14.10 -26.92
N ASP A 484 1.79 13.84 -27.65
CA ASP A 484 0.72 14.78 -27.93
C ASP A 484 -0.57 14.37 -27.20
N GLY A 485 -0.43 13.76 -26.05
CA GLY A 485 -1.53 13.13 -25.31
C GLY A 485 -2.37 14.12 -24.51
N VAL A 486 -3.59 13.74 -24.22
CA VAL A 486 -4.49 14.49 -23.34
C VAL A 486 -4.25 14.13 -21.88
N VAL A 487 -4.44 15.09 -20.99
CA VAL A 487 -4.45 14.80 -19.53
C VAL A 487 -5.71 14.01 -19.21
N ILE A 488 -5.56 12.93 -18.45
CA ILE A 488 -6.67 12.06 -18.05
C ILE A 488 -7.59 12.88 -17.13
N PRO A 489 -8.88 13.02 -17.48
CA PRO A 489 -9.83 13.76 -16.68
C PRO A 489 -9.90 13.21 -15.25
N THR A 490 -9.93 14.11 -14.30
CA THR A 490 -10.16 13.78 -12.89
C THR A 490 -11.16 14.81 -12.38
N ASP A 491 -12.30 14.36 -11.85
CA ASP A 491 -13.29 15.29 -11.35
C ASP A 491 -12.72 16.12 -10.20
N SER A 492 -12.95 17.42 -10.24
CA SER A 492 -12.45 18.37 -9.25
C SER A 492 -13.14 18.30 -7.88
N VAL A 493 -14.08 17.37 -7.70
CA VAL A 493 -14.95 17.28 -6.51
C VAL A 493 -14.31 16.55 -5.34
N ALA A 494 -13.29 15.72 -5.57
CA ALA A 494 -12.51 15.15 -4.47
C ALA A 494 -11.26 16.01 -4.26
N ALA A 495 -11.08 16.55 -3.07
CA ALA A 495 -9.79 17.11 -2.68
C ALA A 495 -8.68 16.11 -3.08
N PRO A 496 -7.61 16.55 -3.73
CA PRO A 496 -6.52 15.65 -4.09
C PRO A 496 -6.11 14.91 -2.82
N PRO A 497 -5.83 13.59 -2.89
CA PRO A 497 -5.40 12.84 -1.73
C PRO A 497 -4.25 13.62 -1.08
N VAL A 498 -4.39 13.93 0.20
CA VAL A 498 -3.36 14.65 0.95
C VAL A 498 -2.05 13.91 0.70
N GLN A 499 -1.08 14.58 0.09
CA GLN A 499 0.24 14.01 -0.08
C GLN A 499 0.81 13.84 1.32
N LEU A 500 0.75 12.62 1.82
CA LEU A 500 1.42 12.25 3.05
C LEU A 500 2.90 12.29 2.70
N GLY A 501 3.56 13.40 3.03
CA GLY A 501 4.92 13.72 2.60
C GLY A 501 5.84 12.52 2.65
N GLY A 502 6.43 12.18 1.55
CA GLY A 502 7.49 11.20 1.39
C GLY A 502 8.56 11.82 0.53
N ASP A 503 9.78 11.28 0.55
CA ASP A 503 10.88 11.80 -0.24
C ASP A 503 10.42 12.11 -1.67
N ASP A 504 10.41 13.40 -2.01
CA ASP A 504 9.97 13.93 -3.30
C ASP A 504 10.89 13.47 -4.46
N ASP A 505 12.00 12.78 -4.11
CA ASP A 505 12.96 12.20 -5.06
C ASP A 505 12.50 10.85 -5.63
N GLY A 506 11.30 10.38 -5.26
CA GLY A 506 10.67 9.14 -5.79
C GLY A 506 11.56 7.91 -5.68
N ARG A 507 12.61 7.96 -4.87
CA ARG A 507 13.29 6.76 -4.45
C ARG A 507 12.33 6.01 -3.55
N PRO A 508 12.16 4.69 -3.71
CA PRO A 508 11.63 3.92 -2.61
C PRO A 508 12.43 4.35 -1.37
N ALA A 509 11.82 4.44 -0.20
CA ALA A 509 12.45 4.89 1.06
C ALA A 509 13.78 4.15 1.41
N TRP A 510 14.20 3.25 0.59
CA TRP A 510 15.37 2.36 0.56
C TRP A 510 16.47 2.73 -0.47
N GLY A 511 16.36 3.83 -1.19
CA GLY A 511 17.34 4.23 -2.21
C GLY A 511 18.51 5.11 -1.73
N GLY A 512 18.77 5.20 -0.45
CA GLY A 512 20.10 5.52 0.07
C GLY A 512 20.98 4.27 0.00
N ASP A 513 22.29 4.40 -0.12
CA ASP A 513 23.26 3.30 -0.11
C ASP A 513 22.79 2.19 0.85
N THR A 514 22.12 1.18 0.32
CA THR A 514 21.54 0.05 1.06
C THR A 514 22.69 -0.83 1.52
N LEU A 515 23.20 -0.53 2.70
CA LEU A 515 24.04 -1.47 3.41
C LEU A 515 23.11 -2.58 3.91
N THR A 516 23.17 -3.72 3.23
CA THR A 516 22.46 -4.93 3.59
C THR A 516 22.77 -5.28 5.05
N VAL A 517 21.75 -5.51 5.86
CA VAL A 517 21.93 -6.11 7.19
C VAL A 517 22.51 -7.51 6.96
N VAL A 518 23.74 -7.75 7.34
CA VAL A 518 24.29 -9.09 7.39
C VAL A 518 23.77 -9.72 8.67
N ASP A 519 22.86 -10.65 8.54
CA ASP A 519 22.37 -11.47 9.63
C ASP A 519 23.50 -12.46 10.02
N THR A 520 24.19 -12.20 11.12
CA THR A 520 25.26 -13.05 11.65
C THR A 520 24.73 -14.13 12.61
N ALA A 521 23.44 -14.39 12.62
CA ALA A 521 22.82 -15.45 13.41
C ALA A 521 22.42 -16.62 12.48
N GLY A 522 23.38 -17.52 12.19
CA GLY A 522 23.03 -18.73 11.45
C GLY A 522 24.19 -19.54 10.91
N THR A 523 25.16 -19.90 11.75
CA THR A 523 25.99 -21.10 11.55
C THR A 523 26.14 -21.81 12.88
N HIS A 524 25.24 -22.71 13.15
CA HIS A 524 25.46 -23.98 13.81
C HIS A 524 24.38 -24.95 13.38
#